data_3e958a7bd17736ae78093d4408af8b8e
#
_entry.id   3e958a7bd17736ae78093d4408af8b8e
#
_cell.length_a   1.000
_cell.length_b   1.000
_cell.length_c   1.000
_cell.angle_alpha   90.00
_cell.angle_beta   90.00
_cell.angle_gamma   90.00
#
_symmetry.space_group_name_H-M   'P 1'
#
loop_
_entity.id
_entity.type
_entity.pdbx_description
1 polymer ?
#
loop_
_entity_poly.entity_id
_entity_poly.type
_entity_poly.pdbx_seq_one_letter_code
_entity_poly.pdbx_strand_id
1 'polypeptide(L)'
;MMSKIENLKRIEESGIVAVVRAESSEQALKIAEAVKAGGIQAIEITMTVPGAVEVIRDLAQTYKKNEILIGAGSVLDAETARICLLAGAEYIVSPAFDIETIKLCNRYQKIVMPGAMSVTEVLRAMEAGADVVKIFPAELFGPKIIEAIKGPLPQAPLLPTGGVNLNNVDQWIIAGSFAVGVGGALTGGAKKGDYDEVKRTAIEFIKKIKSTKNQTS
;
A
#
# COMPACT_ATOMS: atom_id res chain seq x y z
N MET A 1 -19.10 11.01 -0.05
CA MET A 1 -17.79 10.61 -0.65
C MET A 1 -16.77 10.75 0.45
N MET A 2 -16.00 9.70 0.79
CA MET A 2 -14.96 9.81 1.82
C MET A 2 -13.85 10.74 1.33
N SER A 3 -13.38 11.62 2.21
CA SER A 3 -12.31 12.58 1.89
C SER A 3 -10.94 11.88 1.80
N LYS A 4 -9.96 12.53 1.18
CA LYS A 4 -8.56 12.08 1.15
C LYS A 4 -8.03 11.83 2.58
N ILE A 5 -8.37 12.69 3.52
CA ILE A 5 -7.95 12.61 4.93
C ILE A 5 -8.55 11.38 5.61
N GLU A 6 -9.84 11.11 5.41
CA GLU A 6 -10.49 9.92 5.96
C GLU A 6 -9.86 8.62 5.43
N ASN A 7 -9.53 8.60 4.14
CA ASN A 7 -8.87 7.45 3.52
C ASN A 7 -7.44 7.24 4.06
N LEU A 8 -6.66 8.31 4.25
CA LEU A 8 -5.34 8.25 4.89
C LEU A 8 -5.43 7.68 6.30
N LYS A 9 -6.37 8.18 7.10
CA LYS A 9 -6.59 7.69 8.47
C LYS A 9 -6.94 6.20 8.50
N ARG A 10 -7.76 5.72 7.57
CA ARG A 10 -8.08 4.28 7.45
C ARG A 10 -6.85 3.43 7.15
N ILE A 11 -5.95 3.89 6.27
CA ILE A 11 -4.70 3.17 5.98
C ILE A 11 -3.80 3.15 7.22
N GLU A 12 -3.68 4.29 7.89
CA GLU A 12 -2.91 4.41 9.13
C GLU A 12 -3.44 3.50 10.24
N GLU A 13 -4.74 3.51 10.50
CA GLU A 13 -5.39 2.66 11.51
C GLU A 13 -5.24 1.17 11.19
N SER A 14 -5.44 0.79 9.94
CA SER A 14 -5.23 -0.58 9.46
C SER A 14 -3.76 -1.01 9.58
N GLY A 15 -2.82 -0.09 9.33
CA GLY A 15 -1.39 -0.31 9.38
C GLY A 15 -0.84 -1.20 8.28
N ILE A 16 -1.66 -1.57 7.27
CA ILE A 16 -1.26 -2.47 6.19
C ILE A 16 -1.94 -2.12 4.87
N VAL A 17 -1.16 -2.20 3.79
CA VAL A 17 -1.62 -2.18 2.40
C VAL A 17 -1.27 -3.53 1.76
N ALA A 18 -2.25 -4.24 1.26
CA ALA A 18 -2.04 -5.48 0.51
C ALA A 18 -1.59 -5.18 -0.91
N VAL A 19 -0.38 -5.60 -1.28
CA VAL A 19 0.17 -5.45 -2.63
C VAL A 19 -0.15 -6.69 -3.45
N VAL A 20 -1.09 -6.56 -4.38
CA VAL A 20 -1.57 -7.65 -5.23
C VAL A 20 -0.77 -7.70 -6.52
N ARG A 21 -0.07 -8.81 -6.70
CA ARG A 21 0.59 -9.23 -7.95
C ARG A 21 0.00 -10.57 -8.36
N ALA A 22 -0.38 -10.70 -9.61
CA ALA A 22 -1.06 -11.88 -10.12
C ALA A 22 -0.69 -12.13 -11.59
N GLU A 23 -0.87 -13.36 -12.04
CA GLU A 23 -0.61 -13.78 -13.42
C GLU A 23 -1.80 -13.52 -14.35
N SER A 24 -2.97 -13.23 -13.76
CA SER A 24 -4.19 -12.91 -14.49
C SER A 24 -5.11 -11.98 -13.70
N SER A 25 -6.03 -11.33 -14.40
CA SER A 25 -7.09 -10.50 -13.79
C SER A 25 -7.97 -11.31 -12.83
N GLU A 26 -8.33 -12.54 -13.22
CA GLU A 26 -9.16 -13.44 -12.40
C GLU A 26 -8.46 -13.77 -11.08
N GLN A 27 -7.16 -14.10 -11.13
CA GLN A 27 -6.37 -14.36 -9.92
C GLN A 27 -6.29 -13.13 -9.03
N ALA A 28 -6.11 -11.94 -9.61
CA ALA A 28 -6.05 -10.69 -8.86
C ALA A 28 -7.36 -10.39 -8.11
N LEU A 29 -8.50 -10.62 -8.76
CA LEU A 29 -9.83 -10.48 -8.14
C LEU A 29 -10.00 -11.44 -6.95
N LYS A 30 -9.66 -12.72 -7.12
CA LYS A 30 -9.74 -13.72 -6.04
C LYS A 30 -8.82 -13.39 -4.85
N ILE A 31 -7.60 -12.89 -5.12
CA ILE A 31 -6.70 -12.41 -4.08
C ILE A 31 -7.33 -11.24 -3.33
N ALA A 32 -7.87 -10.25 -4.05
CA ALA A 32 -8.49 -9.07 -3.45
C ALA A 32 -9.68 -9.45 -2.55
N GLU A 33 -10.52 -10.40 -2.99
CA GLU A 33 -11.63 -10.93 -2.19
C GLU A 33 -11.14 -11.61 -0.91
N ALA A 34 -10.13 -12.48 -1.00
CA ALA A 34 -9.56 -13.18 0.15
C ALA A 34 -8.92 -12.22 1.16
N VAL A 35 -8.16 -11.23 0.68
CA VAL A 35 -7.54 -10.18 1.49
C VAL A 35 -8.60 -9.33 2.21
N LYS A 36 -9.65 -8.90 1.49
CA LYS A 36 -10.79 -8.19 2.08
C LYS A 36 -11.49 -9.04 3.15
N ALA A 37 -11.76 -10.31 2.85
CA ALA A 37 -12.40 -11.24 3.78
C ALA A 37 -11.54 -11.48 5.04
N GLY A 38 -10.22 -11.30 4.95
CA GLY A 38 -9.28 -11.31 6.06
C GLY A 38 -9.21 -10.01 6.87
N GLY A 39 -9.97 -8.96 6.45
CA GLY A 39 -10.11 -7.70 7.18
C GLY A 39 -9.15 -6.57 6.76
N ILE A 40 -8.31 -6.76 5.74
CA ILE A 40 -7.47 -5.70 5.19
C ILE A 40 -8.34 -4.78 4.32
N GLN A 41 -8.23 -3.48 4.57
CA GLN A 41 -9.10 -2.46 3.96
C GLN A 41 -8.45 -1.65 2.84
N ALA A 42 -7.15 -1.79 2.59
CA ALA A 42 -6.43 -1.12 1.52
C ALA A 42 -5.73 -2.15 0.63
N ILE A 43 -6.08 -2.16 -0.65
CA ILE A 43 -5.56 -3.11 -1.64
C ILE A 43 -4.97 -2.34 -2.82
N GLU A 44 -3.71 -2.61 -3.12
CA GLU A 44 -2.94 -2.05 -4.23
C GLU A 44 -2.88 -3.09 -5.37
N ILE A 45 -3.52 -2.81 -6.51
CA ILE A 45 -3.36 -3.62 -7.73
C ILE A 45 -2.17 -3.07 -8.50
N THR A 46 -1.14 -3.89 -8.70
CA THR A 46 0.07 -3.42 -9.41
C THR A 46 -0.15 -3.44 -10.92
N MET A 47 0.43 -2.46 -11.64
CA MET A 47 0.38 -2.38 -13.11
C MET A 47 1.10 -3.55 -13.79
N THR A 48 1.76 -4.42 -13.04
CA THR A 48 2.33 -5.68 -13.54
C THR A 48 1.30 -6.79 -13.70
N VAL A 49 0.09 -6.61 -13.18
CA VAL A 49 -1.03 -7.55 -13.36
C VAL A 49 -1.60 -7.35 -14.77
N PRO A 50 -1.75 -8.41 -15.58
CA PRO A 50 -2.44 -8.31 -16.86
C PRO A 50 -3.86 -7.78 -16.68
N GLY A 51 -4.24 -6.72 -17.43
CA GLY A 51 -5.55 -6.08 -17.28
C GLY A 51 -5.76 -5.35 -15.95
N ALA A 52 -4.69 -4.82 -15.33
CA ALA A 52 -4.76 -4.17 -14.03
C ALA A 52 -5.80 -3.03 -13.93
N VAL A 53 -5.96 -2.25 -14.99
CA VAL A 53 -6.93 -1.15 -15.05
C VAL A 53 -8.36 -1.67 -14.98
N GLU A 54 -8.65 -2.76 -15.68
CA GLU A 54 -9.94 -3.44 -15.66
C GLU A 54 -10.22 -4.04 -14.29
N VAL A 55 -9.22 -4.70 -13.67
CA VAL A 55 -9.33 -5.22 -12.29
C VAL A 55 -9.65 -4.11 -11.30
N ILE A 56 -8.97 -2.95 -11.39
CA ILE A 56 -9.27 -1.78 -10.55
C ILE A 56 -10.72 -1.34 -10.76
N ARG A 57 -11.19 -1.27 -12.01
CA ARG A 57 -12.56 -0.87 -12.34
C ARG A 57 -13.59 -1.83 -11.77
N ASP A 58 -13.38 -3.13 -11.95
CA ASP A 58 -14.29 -4.17 -11.47
C ASP A 58 -14.38 -4.16 -9.94
N LEU A 59 -13.26 -4.05 -9.23
CA LEU A 59 -13.23 -3.93 -7.78
C LEU A 59 -13.91 -2.63 -7.29
N ALA A 60 -13.67 -1.51 -7.97
CA ALA A 60 -14.28 -0.22 -7.62
C ALA A 60 -15.79 -0.16 -7.88
N GLN A 61 -16.30 -0.96 -8.82
CA GLN A 61 -17.73 -1.12 -9.09
C GLN A 61 -18.40 -2.12 -8.13
N THR A 62 -17.68 -3.18 -7.77
CA THR A 62 -18.18 -4.26 -6.90
C THR A 62 -18.28 -3.81 -5.44
N TYR A 63 -17.30 -3.07 -4.97
CA TYR A 63 -17.19 -2.71 -3.56
C TYR A 63 -17.43 -1.21 -3.32
N LYS A 64 -18.14 -0.90 -2.24
CA LYS A 64 -18.26 0.49 -1.79
C LYS A 64 -16.93 0.99 -1.22
N LYS A 65 -16.67 2.28 -1.37
CA LYS A 65 -15.43 2.93 -0.88
C LYS A 65 -15.20 2.81 0.63
N ASN A 66 -16.27 2.68 1.41
CA ASN A 66 -16.18 2.44 2.85
C ASN A 66 -15.90 0.99 3.23
N GLU A 67 -16.04 0.03 2.30
CA GLU A 67 -15.71 -1.37 2.54
C GLU A 67 -14.23 -1.65 2.28
N ILE A 68 -13.73 -1.16 1.15
CA ILE A 68 -12.34 -1.36 0.72
C ILE A 68 -11.83 -0.14 -0.05
N LEU A 69 -10.57 0.19 0.16
CA LEU A 69 -9.86 1.23 -0.56
C LEU A 69 -9.00 0.59 -1.65
N ILE A 70 -9.36 0.82 -2.90
CA ILE A 70 -8.63 0.29 -4.05
C ILE A 70 -7.60 1.32 -4.52
N GLY A 71 -6.35 0.88 -4.67
CA GLY A 71 -5.26 1.68 -5.21
C GLY A 71 -4.58 1.01 -6.40
N ALA A 72 -3.78 1.79 -7.10
CA ALA A 72 -2.92 1.34 -8.18
C ALA A 72 -1.46 1.42 -7.76
N GLY A 73 -0.70 0.35 -7.98
CA GLY A 73 0.73 0.29 -7.69
C GLY A 73 1.59 0.03 -8.90
N SER A 74 2.91 0.22 -8.74
CA SER A 74 3.87 0.19 -9.85
C SER A 74 3.55 1.21 -10.95
N VAL A 75 2.93 2.31 -10.58
CA VAL A 75 2.62 3.44 -11.47
C VAL A 75 3.90 4.26 -11.64
N LEU A 76 4.31 4.52 -12.89
CA LEU A 76 5.59 5.15 -13.19
C LEU A 76 5.48 6.58 -13.74
N ASP A 77 4.26 7.00 -14.10
CA ASP A 77 3.98 8.27 -14.77
C ASP A 77 2.58 8.81 -14.46
N ALA A 78 2.37 10.09 -14.74
CA ALA A 78 1.10 10.77 -14.50
C ALA A 78 -0.03 10.27 -15.42
N GLU A 79 0.29 9.84 -16.63
CA GLU A 79 -0.67 9.31 -17.60
C GLU A 79 -1.29 8.01 -17.09
N THR A 80 -0.46 7.08 -16.65
CA THR A 80 -0.92 5.83 -16.03
C THR A 80 -1.69 6.11 -14.74
N ALA A 81 -1.20 7.04 -13.90
CA ALA A 81 -1.93 7.46 -12.70
C ALA A 81 -3.33 7.96 -13.05
N ARG A 82 -3.46 8.81 -14.09
CA ARG A 82 -4.75 9.35 -14.53
C ARG A 82 -5.72 8.25 -14.97
N ILE A 83 -5.25 7.28 -15.73
CA ILE A 83 -6.05 6.13 -16.19
C ILE A 83 -6.55 5.31 -14.98
N CYS A 84 -5.68 5.04 -14.01
CA CYS A 84 -6.05 4.32 -12.78
C CYS A 84 -7.10 5.08 -11.95
N LEU A 85 -6.95 6.41 -11.82
CA LEU A 85 -7.95 7.24 -11.12
C LEU A 85 -9.31 7.23 -11.82
N LEU A 86 -9.33 7.24 -13.15
CA LEU A 86 -10.57 7.12 -13.94
C LEU A 86 -11.21 5.73 -13.81
N ALA A 87 -10.41 4.68 -13.61
CA ALA A 87 -10.90 3.34 -13.32
C ALA A 87 -11.48 3.20 -11.91
N GLY A 88 -11.22 4.16 -11.00
CA GLY A 88 -11.77 4.17 -9.65
C GLY A 88 -10.75 4.02 -8.52
N ALA A 89 -9.44 4.04 -8.84
CA ALA A 89 -8.41 4.06 -7.82
C ALA A 89 -8.54 5.29 -6.90
N GLU A 90 -8.41 5.08 -5.60
CA GLU A 90 -8.46 6.13 -4.57
C GLU A 90 -7.06 6.56 -4.11
N TYR A 91 -6.03 5.77 -4.41
CA TYR A 91 -4.63 6.09 -4.15
C TYR A 91 -3.71 5.51 -5.22
N ILE A 92 -2.56 6.16 -5.38
CA ILE A 92 -1.51 5.79 -6.33
C ILE A 92 -0.22 5.51 -5.57
N VAL A 93 0.43 4.40 -5.90
CA VAL A 93 1.73 4.00 -5.35
C VAL A 93 2.73 3.83 -6.49
N SER A 94 3.90 4.43 -6.35
CA SER A 94 5.01 4.31 -7.29
C SER A 94 6.23 3.61 -6.64
N PRO A 95 7.06 2.90 -7.38
CA PRO A 95 8.33 2.42 -6.87
C PRO A 95 9.41 3.51 -6.77
N ALA A 96 9.19 4.66 -7.40
CA ALA A 96 10.14 5.77 -7.52
C ALA A 96 9.45 7.12 -7.37
N PHE A 97 10.25 8.18 -7.23
CA PHE A 97 9.78 9.55 -7.21
C PHE A 97 9.48 10.04 -8.64
N ASP A 98 8.26 10.51 -8.85
CA ASP A 98 7.84 11.27 -10.05
C ASP A 98 6.96 12.45 -9.65
N ILE A 99 7.45 13.66 -9.91
CA ILE A 99 6.79 14.89 -9.48
C ILE A 99 5.48 15.14 -10.21
N GLU A 100 5.37 14.74 -11.47
CA GLU A 100 4.15 14.96 -12.27
C GLU A 100 3.02 14.04 -11.80
N THR A 101 3.33 12.82 -11.41
CA THR A 101 2.39 11.90 -10.74
C THR A 101 1.88 12.49 -9.42
N ILE A 102 2.77 13.05 -8.59
CA ILE A 102 2.39 13.69 -7.33
C ILE A 102 1.45 14.87 -7.57
N LYS A 103 1.83 15.79 -8.49
CA LYS A 103 1.00 16.94 -8.86
C LYS A 103 -0.37 16.53 -9.40
N LEU A 104 -0.42 15.49 -10.25
CA LEU A 104 -1.66 14.96 -10.80
C LEU A 104 -2.58 14.46 -9.66
N CYS A 105 -2.07 13.62 -8.78
CA CYS A 105 -2.87 13.06 -7.67
C CYS A 105 -3.38 14.16 -6.75
N ASN A 106 -2.55 15.15 -6.41
CA ASN A 106 -2.95 16.29 -5.59
C ASN A 106 -4.05 17.13 -6.28
N ARG A 107 -4.00 17.34 -7.60
CA ARG A 107 -5.04 18.02 -8.38
C ARG A 107 -6.40 17.35 -8.23
N TYR A 108 -6.43 16.02 -8.17
CA TYR A 108 -7.68 15.25 -8.03
C TYR A 108 -7.99 14.85 -6.57
N GLN A 109 -7.25 15.40 -5.60
CA GLN A 109 -7.41 15.10 -4.16
C GLN A 109 -7.37 13.59 -3.89
N LYS A 110 -6.42 12.89 -4.55
CA LYS A 110 -6.15 11.47 -4.34
C LYS A 110 -4.85 11.28 -3.59
N ILE A 111 -4.77 10.21 -2.81
CA ILE A 111 -3.57 9.86 -2.05
C ILE A 111 -2.46 9.46 -3.02
N VAL A 112 -1.25 9.92 -2.76
CA VAL A 112 -0.06 9.56 -3.54
C VAL A 112 1.08 9.13 -2.61
N MET A 113 1.66 7.98 -2.95
CA MET A 113 2.72 7.31 -2.20
C MET A 113 3.92 7.01 -3.12
N PRO A 114 4.74 8.03 -3.47
CA PRO A 114 5.94 7.82 -4.28
C PRO A 114 6.98 7.01 -3.53
N GLY A 115 7.82 6.27 -4.28
CA GLY A 115 8.93 5.49 -3.76
C GLY A 115 10.17 6.34 -3.50
N ALA A 116 10.90 5.98 -2.44
CA ALA A 116 12.18 6.55 -2.06
C ALA A 116 13.09 5.47 -1.45
N MET A 117 14.38 5.66 -1.54
CA MET A 117 15.41 4.77 -1.02
C MET A 117 16.44 5.52 -0.15
N SER A 118 16.43 6.84 -0.18
CA SER A 118 17.34 7.73 0.56
C SER A 118 16.58 8.84 1.30
N VAL A 119 17.23 9.42 2.33
CA VAL A 119 16.69 10.58 3.08
C VAL A 119 16.39 11.74 2.15
N THR A 120 17.25 12.00 1.14
CA THR A 120 17.04 13.08 0.16
C THR A 120 15.79 12.85 -0.68
N GLU A 121 15.53 11.61 -1.12
CA GLU A 121 14.33 11.29 -1.89
C GLU A 121 13.07 11.39 -1.03
N VAL A 122 13.12 10.96 0.23
CA VAL A 122 12.01 11.14 1.18
C VAL A 122 11.69 12.63 1.35
N LEU A 123 12.69 13.47 1.59
CA LEU A 123 12.50 14.90 1.74
C LEU A 123 11.88 15.52 0.48
N ARG A 124 12.42 15.21 -0.70
CA ARG A 124 11.87 15.69 -1.99
C ARG A 124 10.43 15.24 -2.22
N ALA A 125 10.09 14.00 -1.87
CA ALA A 125 8.73 13.49 -2.00
C ALA A 125 7.77 14.28 -1.10
N MET A 126 8.16 14.54 0.16
CA MET A 126 7.36 15.34 1.10
C MET A 126 7.18 16.78 0.61
N GLU A 127 8.26 17.44 0.16
CA GLU A 127 8.22 18.79 -0.39
C GLU A 127 7.33 18.89 -1.64
N ALA A 128 7.29 17.85 -2.46
CA ALA A 128 6.42 17.78 -3.62
C ALA A 128 4.94 17.54 -3.28
N GLY A 129 4.61 17.24 -2.00
CA GLY A 129 3.26 17.02 -1.52
C GLY A 129 2.81 15.55 -1.54
N ALA A 130 3.75 14.61 -1.36
CA ALA A 130 3.41 13.21 -1.10
C ALA A 130 2.66 13.06 0.22
N ASP A 131 1.64 12.22 0.27
CA ASP A 131 0.89 11.95 1.49
C ASP A 131 1.58 10.93 2.40
N VAL A 132 2.23 9.94 1.80
CA VAL A 132 3.06 8.92 2.46
C VAL A 132 4.22 8.61 1.52
N VAL A 133 5.40 8.30 2.05
CA VAL A 133 6.56 7.93 1.24
C VAL A 133 6.80 6.43 1.37
N LYS A 134 6.73 5.73 0.25
CA LYS A 134 7.05 4.30 0.17
C LYS A 134 8.56 4.12 0.24
N ILE A 135 9.03 3.35 1.22
CA ILE A 135 10.44 2.91 1.26
C ILE A 135 10.56 1.59 0.50
N PHE A 136 11.31 1.62 -0.62
CA PHE A 136 11.40 0.46 -1.53
C PHE A 136 12.75 0.39 -2.24
N PRO A 137 13.36 -0.79 -2.31
CA PRO A 137 12.99 -2.06 -1.67
C PRO A 137 13.46 -2.11 -0.19
N ALA A 138 12.52 -2.19 0.75
CA ALA A 138 12.80 -2.09 2.18
C ALA A 138 13.60 -3.28 2.74
N GLU A 139 13.51 -4.44 2.10
CA GLU A 139 14.23 -5.66 2.47
C GLU A 139 15.75 -5.52 2.48
N LEU A 140 16.30 -4.57 1.71
CA LEU A 140 17.74 -4.32 1.67
C LEU A 140 18.28 -3.72 2.98
N PHE A 141 17.42 -3.08 3.76
CA PHE A 141 17.81 -2.32 4.96
C PHE A 141 17.24 -2.87 6.26
N GLY A 142 16.09 -3.56 6.19
CA GLY A 142 15.33 -3.98 7.36
C GLY A 142 14.68 -2.82 8.12
N PRO A 143 13.99 -3.10 9.26
CA PRO A 143 13.19 -2.10 9.99
C PRO A 143 13.98 -0.87 10.48
N LYS A 144 15.28 -1.01 10.75
CA LYS A 144 16.15 0.09 11.21
C LYS A 144 16.21 1.28 10.24
N ILE A 145 15.91 1.09 8.96
CA ILE A 145 15.87 2.21 8.00
C ILE A 145 14.80 3.24 8.37
N ILE A 146 13.68 2.80 8.93
CA ILE A 146 12.59 3.68 9.36
C ILE A 146 13.06 4.58 10.50
N GLU A 147 13.68 4.01 11.53
CA GLU A 147 14.26 4.77 12.65
C GLU A 147 15.33 5.75 12.18
N ALA A 148 16.22 5.29 11.29
CA ALA A 148 17.29 6.12 10.74
C ALA A 148 16.77 7.33 9.93
N ILE A 149 15.70 7.15 9.14
CA ILE A 149 15.07 8.25 8.40
C ILE A 149 14.31 9.17 9.37
N LYS A 150 13.57 8.61 10.33
CA LYS A 150 12.78 9.39 11.30
C LYS A 150 13.62 10.16 12.30
N GLY A 151 14.91 9.81 12.49
CA GLY A 151 15.83 10.61 13.29
C GLY A 151 15.86 12.08 12.84
N PRO A 152 16.28 12.39 11.62
CA PRO A 152 16.24 13.75 11.06
C PRO A 152 14.86 14.21 10.58
N LEU A 153 13.94 13.31 10.26
CA LEU A 153 12.61 13.58 9.70
C LEU A 153 11.49 12.89 10.51
N PRO A 154 11.30 13.26 11.80
CA PRO A 154 10.32 12.56 12.67
C PRO A 154 8.88 12.63 12.16
N GLN A 155 8.54 13.66 11.38
CA GLN A 155 7.23 13.87 10.76
C GLN A 155 7.00 13.02 9.49
N ALA A 156 8.02 12.33 8.93
CA ALA A 156 7.88 11.61 7.68
C ALA A 156 6.93 10.40 7.82
N PRO A 157 5.81 10.36 7.06
CA PRO A 157 4.93 9.21 7.03
C PRO A 157 5.50 8.16 6.07
N LEU A 158 6.06 7.07 6.60
CA LEU A 158 6.80 6.07 5.84
C LEU A 158 6.03 4.75 5.69
N LEU A 159 6.05 4.18 4.49
CA LEU A 159 5.42 2.90 4.14
C LEU A 159 6.49 1.94 3.58
N PRO A 160 7.18 1.16 4.43
CA PRO A 160 8.11 0.15 3.96
C PRO A 160 7.39 -0.94 3.16
N THR A 161 7.97 -1.29 2.02
CA THR A 161 7.47 -2.33 1.12
C THR A 161 8.64 -3.18 0.61
N GLY A 162 8.46 -4.50 0.63
CA GLY A 162 9.52 -5.48 0.37
C GLY A 162 10.06 -6.10 1.66
N GLY A 163 10.10 -7.43 1.73
CA GLY A 163 10.62 -8.19 2.87
C GLY A 163 9.74 -8.21 4.12
N VAL A 164 8.62 -7.49 4.14
CA VAL A 164 7.68 -7.50 5.26
C VAL A 164 6.90 -8.81 5.29
N ASN A 165 6.91 -9.48 6.45
CA ASN A 165 6.24 -10.75 6.70
C ASN A 165 5.77 -10.86 8.16
N LEU A 166 5.07 -11.95 8.51
CA LEU A 166 4.54 -12.14 9.87
C LEU A 166 5.63 -12.20 10.95
N ASN A 167 6.86 -12.56 10.63
CA ASN A 167 7.94 -12.66 11.64
C ASN A 167 8.58 -11.31 11.97
N ASN A 168 8.36 -10.27 11.15
CA ASN A 168 8.99 -8.96 11.32
C ASN A 168 8.06 -7.76 11.25
N VAL A 169 6.77 -7.95 10.99
CA VAL A 169 5.82 -6.83 10.82
C VAL A 169 5.73 -5.95 12.07
N ASP A 170 5.82 -6.53 13.25
CA ASP A 170 5.88 -5.82 14.54
C ASP A 170 7.08 -4.88 14.62
N GLN A 171 8.26 -5.32 14.17
CA GLN A 171 9.47 -4.50 14.17
C GLN A 171 9.31 -3.26 13.26
N TRP A 172 8.67 -3.40 12.09
CA TRP A 172 8.37 -2.29 11.21
C TRP A 172 7.40 -1.28 11.85
N ILE A 173 6.38 -1.76 12.55
CA ILE A 173 5.42 -0.90 13.25
C ILE A 173 6.09 -0.18 14.43
N ILE A 174 6.87 -0.90 15.25
CA ILE A 174 7.62 -0.33 16.38
C ILE A 174 8.62 0.75 15.91
N ALA A 175 9.27 0.54 14.77
CA ALA A 175 10.17 1.52 14.15
C ALA A 175 9.47 2.83 13.73
N GLY A 176 8.13 2.89 13.79
CA GLY A 176 7.35 4.10 13.51
C GLY A 176 6.86 4.21 12.07
N SER A 177 6.66 3.08 11.37
CA SER A 177 6.01 3.08 10.06
C SER A 177 4.58 3.56 10.14
N PHE A 178 4.15 4.38 9.18
CA PHE A 178 2.75 4.80 9.00
C PHE A 178 1.84 3.57 8.73
N ALA A 179 2.27 2.73 7.81
CA ALA A 179 1.71 1.43 7.48
C ALA A 179 2.80 0.58 6.79
N VAL A 180 2.53 -0.68 6.52
CA VAL A 180 3.43 -1.56 5.77
C VAL A 180 2.79 -2.02 4.47
N GLY A 181 3.57 -2.15 3.38
CA GLY A 181 3.15 -2.75 2.12
C GLY A 181 3.55 -4.23 2.09
N VAL A 182 2.58 -5.14 2.02
CA VAL A 182 2.83 -6.58 2.04
C VAL A 182 2.35 -7.25 0.76
N GLY A 183 3.27 -7.86 0.02
CA GLY A 183 3.00 -8.60 -1.21
C GLY A 183 3.05 -10.11 -1.00
N GLY A 184 4.09 -10.76 -1.51
CA GLY A 184 4.20 -12.22 -1.58
C GLY A 184 4.01 -12.96 -0.25
N ALA A 185 4.44 -12.39 0.88
CA ALA A 185 4.23 -12.97 2.20
C ALA A 185 2.74 -13.04 2.60
N LEU A 186 1.89 -12.18 2.03
CA LEU A 186 0.45 -12.18 2.23
C LEU A 186 -0.27 -13.05 1.18
N THR A 187 0.14 -12.94 -0.08
CA THR A 187 -0.60 -13.50 -1.22
C THR A 187 -0.04 -14.84 -1.71
N GLY A 188 0.94 -15.41 -1.01
CA GLY A 188 1.68 -16.62 -1.43
C GLY A 188 0.79 -17.83 -1.72
N GLY A 189 -0.27 -18.04 -0.95
CA GLY A 189 -1.23 -19.13 -1.15
C GLY A 189 -1.90 -19.11 -2.54
N ALA A 190 -2.08 -17.92 -3.12
CA ALA A 190 -2.70 -17.76 -4.43
C ALA A 190 -1.92 -18.44 -5.57
N LYS A 191 -0.59 -18.62 -5.44
CA LYS A 191 0.23 -19.37 -6.40
C LYS A 191 -0.17 -20.84 -6.51
N LYS A 192 -0.78 -21.37 -5.45
CA LYS A 192 -1.28 -22.75 -5.36
C LYS A 192 -2.81 -22.82 -5.48
N GLY A 193 -3.48 -21.68 -5.70
CA GLY A 193 -4.94 -21.58 -5.69
C GLY A 193 -5.57 -21.63 -4.29
N ASP A 194 -4.76 -21.56 -3.21
CA ASP A 194 -5.27 -21.55 -1.82
C ASP A 194 -5.56 -20.12 -1.36
N TYR A 195 -6.75 -19.63 -1.68
CA TYR A 195 -7.23 -18.31 -1.27
C TYR A 195 -7.68 -18.27 0.20
N ASP A 196 -7.96 -19.41 0.81
CA ASP A 196 -8.24 -19.52 2.24
C ASP A 196 -6.93 -19.30 3.04
N GLU A 197 -5.79 -19.75 2.54
CA GLU A 197 -4.49 -19.41 3.12
C GLU A 197 -4.25 -17.89 3.08
N VAL A 198 -4.54 -17.24 1.95
CA VAL A 198 -4.43 -15.77 1.82
C VAL A 198 -5.30 -15.06 2.85
N LYS A 199 -6.55 -15.49 3.02
CA LYS A 199 -7.47 -14.94 4.03
C LYS A 199 -6.94 -15.14 5.46
N ARG A 200 -6.49 -16.35 5.81
CA ARG A 200 -5.92 -16.64 7.15
C ARG A 200 -4.71 -15.76 7.42
N THR A 201 -3.80 -15.66 6.46
CA THR A 201 -2.60 -14.81 6.57
C THR A 201 -2.96 -13.33 6.76
N ALA A 202 -3.98 -12.84 6.08
CA ALA A 202 -4.47 -11.48 6.26
C ALA A 202 -5.00 -11.23 7.70
N ILE A 203 -5.77 -12.18 8.24
CA ILE A 203 -6.25 -12.12 9.64
C ILE A 203 -5.07 -12.06 10.63
N GLU A 204 -4.03 -12.87 10.41
CA GLU A 204 -2.85 -12.90 11.28
C GLU A 204 -2.07 -11.57 11.23
N PHE A 205 -1.88 -10.98 10.04
CA PHE A 205 -1.28 -9.65 9.90
C PHE A 205 -2.05 -8.60 10.68
N ILE A 206 -3.37 -8.52 10.48
CA ILE A 206 -4.23 -7.56 11.20
C ILE A 206 -4.13 -7.75 12.71
N LYS A 207 -4.20 -8.98 13.20
CA LYS A 207 -4.09 -9.29 14.63
C LYS A 207 -2.74 -8.83 15.19
N LYS A 208 -1.65 -9.15 14.50
CA LYS A 208 -0.29 -8.81 14.96
C LYS A 208 -0.07 -7.30 14.95
N ILE A 209 -0.47 -6.60 13.88
CA ILE A 209 -0.34 -5.13 13.79
C ILE A 209 -1.14 -4.44 14.90
N LYS A 210 -2.40 -4.84 15.12
CA LYS A 210 -3.23 -4.26 16.20
C LYS A 210 -2.63 -4.47 17.57
N SER A 211 -2.13 -5.69 17.86
CA SER A 211 -1.50 -5.97 19.17
C SER A 211 -0.23 -5.13 19.37
N THR A 212 0.57 -4.93 18.31
CA THR A 212 1.79 -4.12 18.38
C THR A 212 1.48 -2.64 18.60
N LYS A 213 0.50 -2.08 17.87
CA LYS A 213 0.09 -0.67 18.05
C LYS A 213 -0.42 -0.38 19.46
N ASN A 214 -1.19 -1.30 20.05
CA ASN A 214 -1.70 -1.13 21.42
C ASN A 214 -0.60 -1.17 22.49
N GLN A 215 0.58 -1.70 22.19
CA GLN A 215 1.73 -1.72 23.11
C GLN A 215 2.61 -0.47 22.99
N THR A 216 2.51 0.27 21.87
CA THR A 216 3.34 1.44 21.58
C THR A 216 2.59 2.78 21.74
N SER A 217 1.27 2.73 21.97
CA SER A 217 0.42 3.89 22.31
C SER A 217 0.34 4.09 23.79
#